data_3595506d8d1d28d4de7e970420ebcca1
#
_entry.id   3595506d8d1d28d4de7e970420ebcca1
#
_cell.length_a   1.000
_cell.length_b   1.000
_cell.length_c   1.000
_cell.angle_alpha   90.00
_cell.angle_beta   90.00
_cell.angle_gamma   90.00
#
_symmetry.space_group_name_H-M   'P 1'
#
loop_
_entity.id
_entity.type
_entity.pdbx_description
1 polymer ?
#
loop_
_entity_poly.entity_id
_entity_poly.type
_entity_poly.pdbx_seq_one_letter_code
_entity_poly.pdbx_strand_id
1 'polypeptide(L)'
;MKIDQIEKLLLDLGLTENEARVYLKGLSLGPTTILKIAKASGIRRTTVYSVTEILKKKGLMHIEPRGFKQVFVTEHPDKLEMMLETKRMSLKKMLPELSALYNLKGGESTIQYHEGMEAIKNIYNDILENVHPNDFYLVISNLESFFESDRKFFDDFLERRIKKIKKARLIATSSERARYMKQHSRQMNHEVKILSEKTKLSVDIFIVPQKVIIFNLRDPISAIVIENRDTIESQKEIFEILWDSLPE
;
A
#
# COMPACT_ATOMS: atom_id res chain seq x y z
N MET A 1 27.12 6.33 16.98
CA MET A 1 25.64 6.23 16.93
C MET A 1 25.04 6.58 15.57
N LYS A 2 25.29 7.75 14.99
CA LYS A 2 24.72 8.10 13.66
C LYS A 2 25.26 7.27 12.49
N ILE A 3 26.54 6.87 12.50
CA ILE A 3 27.15 6.10 11.40
C ILE A 3 26.57 4.69 11.30
N ASP A 4 26.39 4.02 12.43
CA ASP A 4 25.80 2.67 12.48
C ASP A 4 24.35 2.64 11.96
N GLN A 5 23.58 3.70 12.21
CA GLN A 5 22.22 3.85 11.68
C GLN A 5 22.22 4.05 10.16
N ILE A 6 23.18 4.82 9.63
CA ILE A 6 23.32 5.03 8.18
C ILE A 6 23.77 3.73 7.50
N GLU A 7 24.73 3.02 8.10
CA GLU A 7 25.20 1.73 7.58
C GLU A 7 24.04 0.72 7.54
N LYS A 8 23.23 0.63 8.59
CA LYS A 8 22.03 -0.22 8.64
C LYS A 8 21.04 0.15 7.54
N LEU A 9 20.76 1.44 7.35
CA LEU A 9 19.87 1.90 6.27
C LEU A 9 20.40 1.45 4.88
N LEU A 10 21.70 1.57 4.63
CA LEU A 10 22.30 1.15 3.37
C LEU A 10 22.14 -0.37 3.12
N LEU A 11 22.26 -1.18 4.19
CA LEU A 11 22.00 -2.61 4.12
C LEU A 11 20.52 -2.89 3.78
N ASP A 12 19.59 -2.21 4.42
CA ASP A 12 18.16 -2.32 4.15
C ASP A 12 17.79 -1.92 2.71
N LEU A 13 18.54 -0.96 2.12
CA LEU A 13 18.44 -0.58 0.70
C LEU A 13 19.07 -1.60 -0.26
N GLY A 14 19.68 -2.67 0.25
CA GLY A 14 20.25 -3.76 -0.53
C GLY A 14 21.72 -3.57 -0.94
N LEU A 15 22.50 -2.80 -0.16
CA LEU A 15 23.95 -2.82 -0.24
C LEU A 15 24.47 -3.93 0.69
N THR A 16 25.58 -4.57 0.31
CA THR A 16 26.32 -5.44 1.22
C THR A 16 27.14 -4.59 2.20
N GLU A 17 27.61 -5.19 3.30
CA GLU A 17 28.46 -4.50 4.29
C GLU A 17 29.67 -3.83 3.64
N ASN A 18 30.34 -4.53 2.72
CA ASN A 18 31.51 -3.97 2.03
C ASN A 18 31.14 -2.81 1.10
N GLU A 19 29.98 -2.90 0.41
CA GLU A 19 29.48 -1.82 -0.43
C GLU A 19 29.12 -0.59 0.40
N ALA A 20 28.43 -0.77 1.51
CA ALA A 20 28.07 0.33 2.41
C ALA A 20 29.30 1.02 2.98
N ARG A 21 30.30 0.26 3.46
CA ARG A 21 31.56 0.80 3.96
C ARG A 21 32.36 1.56 2.90
N VAL A 22 32.50 0.98 1.71
CA VAL A 22 33.21 1.64 0.60
C VAL A 22 32.50 2.92 0.18
N TYR A 23 31.18 2.88 0.07
CA TYR A 23 30.36 4.04 -0.27
C TYR A 23 30.50 5.16 0.76
N LEU A 24 30.36 4.87 2.06
CA LEU A 24 30.48 5.86 3.14
C LEU A 24 31.88 6.46 3.22
N LYS A 25 32.93 5.63 3.03
CA LYS A 25 34.31 6.15 3.01
C LYS A 25 34.60 6.98 1.75
N GLY A 26 34.00 6.55 0.62
CA GLY A 26 34.08 7.34 -0.62
C GLY A 26 33.44 8.71 -0.49
N LEU A 27 32.26 8.80 0.14
CA LEU A 27 31.57 10.07 0.44
C LEU A 27 32.48 11.00 1.31
N SER A 28 33.10 10.43 2.34
CA SER A 28 33.93 11.22 3.26
C SER A 28 35.24 11.67 2.67
N LEU A 29 35.79 10.92 1.71
CA LEU A 29 37.08 11.22 1.08
C LEU A 29 36.97 12.11 -0.16
N GLY A 30 35.79 12.21 -0.76
CA GLY A 30 35.59 12.82 -2.06
C GLY A 30 36.33 12.07 -3.18
N PRO A 31 36.61 12.70 -4.34
CA PRO A 31 37.33 12.07 -5.44
C PRO A 31 38.70 11.52 -5.00
N THR A 32 38.88 10.20 -5.08
CA THR A 32 40.03 9.54 -4.47
C THR A 32 40.47 8.27 -5.20
N THR A 33 41.55 7.65 -4.78
CA THR A 33 42.09 6.41 -5.34
C THR A 33 41.61 5.19 -4.55
N ILE A 34 41.55 4.01 -5.21
CA ILE A 34 41.25 2.73 -4.56
C ILE A 34 42.14 2.48 -3.33
N LEU A 35 43.44 2.86 -3.38
CA LEU A 35 44.32 2.64 -2.27
C LEU A 35 43.88 3.44 -1.01
N LYS A 36 43.43 4.67 -1.19
CA LYS A 36 42.93 5.50 -0.07
C LYS A 36 41.62 4.97 0.47
N ILE A 37 40.68 4.51 -0.41
CA ILE A 37 39.42 3.86 0.01
C ILE A 37 39.73 2.61 0.81
N ALA A 38 40.62 1.74 0.32
CA ALA A 38 41.00 0.50 0.98
C ALA A 38 41.55 0.75 2.39
N LYS A 39 42.48 1.72 2.51
CA LYS A 39 43.04 2.12 3.80
C LYS A 39 41.99 2.68 4.76
N ALA A 40 41.08 3.51 4.27
CA ALA A 40 40.05 4.14 5.10
C ALA A 40 38.93 3.17 5.51
N SER A 41 38.58 2.20 4.66
CA SER A 41 37.52 1.21 4.93
C SER A 41 38.03 -0.01 5.69
N GLY A 42 39.32 -0.25 5.75
CA GLY A 42 39.90 -1.48 6.31
C GLY A 42 39.70 -2.73 5.43
N ILE A 43 39.26 -2.55 4.17
CA ILE A 43 38.96 -3.61 3.24
C ILE A 43 40.16 -3.85 2.30
N ARG A 44 40.46 -5.12 1.99
CA ARG A 44 41.53 -5.46 1.07
C ARG A 44 41.37 -4.77 -0.28
N ARG A 45 42.46 -4.26 -0.85
CA ARG A 45 42.47 -3.51 -2.11
C ARG A 45 41.76 -4.26 -3.26
N THR A 46 42.00 -5.55 -3.38
CA THR A 46 41.32 -6.39 -4.40
C THR A 46 39.82 -6.40 -4.24
N THR A 47 39.34 -6.52 -3.02
CA THR A 47 37.90 -6.46 -2.70
C THR A 47 37.31 -5.08 -2.99
N VAL A 48 38.05 -4.00 -2.69
CA VAL A 48 37.59 -2.64 -3.01
C VAL A 48 37.42 -2.44 -4.51
N TYR A 49 38.30 -3.01 -5.35
CA TYR A 49 38.10 -2.97 -6.80
C TYR A 49 36.78 -3.62 -7.22
N SER A 50 36.51 -4.83 -6.74
CA SER A 50 35.25 -5.53 -7.06
C SER A 50 34.03 -4.78 -6.57
N VAL A 51 34.09 -4.23 -5.36
CA VAL A 51 33.00 -3.44 -4.77
C VAL A 51 32.76 -2.15 -5.55
N THR A 52 33.82 -1.42 -5.95
CA THR A 52 33.64 -0.20 -6.75
C THR A 52 33.01 -0.48 -8.12
N GLU A 53 33.31 -1.62 -8.75
CA GLU A 53 32.63 -2.02 -10.00
C GLU A 53 31.14 -2.28 -9.77
N ILE A 54 30.76 -2.88 -8.64
CA ILE A 54 29.35 -3.09 -8.28
C ILE A 54 28.66 -1.76 -7.99
N LEU A 55 29.30 -0.87 -7.23
CA LEU A 55 28.76 0.47 -6.94
C LEU A 55 28.58 1.31 -8.22
N LYS A 56 29.49 1.17 -9.19
CA LYS A 56 29.33 1.78 -10.52
C LYS A 56 28.11 1.26 -11.25
N LYS A 57 27.91 -0.08 -11.28
CA LYS A 57 26.70 -0.68 -11.89
C LYS A 57 25.41 -0.23 -11.20
N LYS A 58 25.47 0.04 -9.90
CA LYS A 58 24.33 0.60 -9.13
C LYS A 58 24.16 2.11 -9.31
N GLY A 59 25.04 2.78 -10.05
CA GLY A 59 25.02 4.25 -10.24
C GLY A 59 25.39 5.05 -9.00
N LEU A 60 26.09 4.42 -8.05
CA LEU A 60 26.50 5.03 -6.78
C LEU A 60 27.97 5.50 -6.78
N MET A 61 28.70 5.20 -7.84
CA MET A 61 30.10 5.61 -8.03
C MET A 61 30.43 5.70 -9.50
N HIS A 62 31.35 6.61 -9.88
CA HIS A 62 31.93 6.68 -11.22
C HIS A 62 33.43 6.91 -11.17
N ILE A 63 34.08 6.84 -12.33
CA ILE A 63 35.49 7.05 -12.48
C ILE A 63 35.71 8.33 -13.27
N GLU A 64 36.59 9.21 -12.75
CA GLU A 64 37.06 10.39 -13.46
C GLU A 64 38.55 10.26 -13.81
N PRO A 65 38.94 10.54 -15.05
CA PRO A 65 40.35 10.67 -15.39
C PRO A 65 40.91 12.00 -14.80
N ARG A 66 41.98 11.92 -14.03
CA ARG A 66 42.71 13.12 -13.56
C ARG A 66 44.19 12.98 -13.94
N GLY A 67 44.56 13.55 -15.09
CA GLY A 67 45.86 13.36 -15.69
C GLY A 67 46.10 11.87 -16.01
N PHE A 68 47.22 11.31 -15.56
CA PHE A 68 47.55 9.89 -15.74
C PHE A 68 46.94 8.93 -14.71
N LYS A 69 46.10 9.44 -13.80
CA LYS A 69 45.48 8.63 -12.73
C LYS A 69 43.97 8.60 -12.87
N GLN A 70 43.39 7.47 -12.53
CA GLN A 70 41.96 7.34 -12.34
C GLN A 70 41.60 7.61 -10.89
N VAL A 71 40.61 8.46 -10.66
CA VAL A 71 40.00 8.69 -9.35
C VAL A 71 38.55 8.18 -9.33
N PHE A 72 38.16 7.62 -8.22
CA PHE A 72 36.81 7.11 -7.96
C PHE A 72 36.05 8.21 -7.22
N VAL A 73 34.88 8.52 -7.74
CA VAL A 73 34.00 9.55 -7.20
C VAL A 73 32.71 8.86 -6.75
N THR A 74 32.36 9.06 -5.50
CA THR A 74 31.10 8.57 -4.97
C THR A 74 30.00 9.58 -5.31
N GLU A 75 28.89 9.07 -5.83
CA GLU A 75 27.73 9.86 -6.20
C GLU A 75 27.02 10.44 -4.97
N HIS A 76 26.30 11.55 -5.20
CA HIS A 76 25.51 12.19 -4.16
C HIS A 76 24.46 11.21 -3.60
N PRO A 77 24.11 11.30 -2.29
CA PRO A 77 23.13 10.41 -1.66
C PRO A 77 21.76 10.36 -2.33
N ASP A 78 21.32 11.40 -3.06
CA ASP A 78 20.08 11.41 -3.85
C ASP A 78 20.01 10.25 -4.87
N LYS A 79 21.18 9.73 -5.29
CA LYS A 79 21.23 8.54 -6.17
C LYS A 79 20.69 7.28 -5.50
N LEU A 80 20.69 7.20 -4.17
CA LEU A 80 20.07 6.10 -3.44
C LEU A 80 18.55 6.14 -3.59
N GLU A 81 17.96 7.33 -3.53
CA GLU A 81 16.52 7.52 -3.77
C GLU A 81 16.14 7.13 -5.20
N MET A 82 16.91 7.60 -6.20
CA MET A 82 16.69 7.24 -7.60
C MET A 82 16.81 5.72 -7.83
N MET A 83 17.76 5.06 -7.17
CA MET A 83 17.92 3.61 -7.24
C MET A 83 16.69 2.87 -6.67
N LEU A 84 16.15 3.34 -5.56
CA LEU A 84 14.96 2.78 -4.92
C LEU A 84 13.74 2.96 -5.83
N GLU A 85 13.55 4.14 -6.40
CA GLU A 85 12.43 4.42 -7.30
C GLU A 85 12.49 3.56 -8.57
N THR A 86 13.68 3.38 -9.14
CA THR A 86 13.89 2.48 -10.29
C THR A 86 13.50 1.03 -9.96
N LYS A 87 13.88 0.54 -8.79
CA LYS A 87 13.47 -0.81 -8.32
C LYS A 87 11.96 -0.89 -8.13
N ARG A 88 11.33 0.14 -7.55
CA ARG A 88 9.88 0.23 -7.35
C ARG A 88 9.13 0.16 -8.68
N MET A 89 9.58 0.94 -9.67
CA MET A 89 8.96 0.93 -11.00
C MET A 89 9.12 -0.42 -11.70
N SER A 90 10.31 -1.04 -11.60
CA SER A 90 10.55 -2.37 -12.16
C SER A 90 9.66 -3.43 -11.53
N LEU A 91 9.53 -3.42 -10.20
CA LEU A 91 8.61 -4.31 -9.49
C LEU A 91 7.18 -4.09 -9.93
N LYS A 92 6.72 -2.83 -9.99
CA LYS A 92 5.35 -2.50 -10.42
C LYS A 92 5.05 -3.02 -11.83
N LYS A 93 6.03 -2.98 -12.73
CA LYS A 93 5.90 -3.53 -14.09
C LYS A 93 5.77 -5.05 -14.12
N MET A 94 6.46 -5.76 -13.20
CA MET A 94 6.46 -7.22 -13.13
C MET A 94 5.34 -7.80 -12.26
N LEU A 95 4.68 -6.98 -11.44
CA LEU A 95 3.60 -7.41 -10.54
C LEU A 95 2.47 -8.18 -11.24
N PRO A 96 1.98 -7.77 -12.44
CA PRO A 96 0.93 -8.52 -13.13
C PRO A 96 1.38 -9.95 -13.49
N GLU A 97 2.63 -10.14 -13.93
CA GLU A 97 3.18 -11.45 -14.27
C GLU A 97 3.35 -12.33 -13.02
N LEU A 98 3.85 -11.74 -11.93
CA LEU A 98 3.96 -12.43 -10.63
C LEU A 98 2.59 -12.83 -10.08
N SER A 99 1.59 -11.96 -10.21
CA SER A 99 0.21 -12.25 -9.81
C SER A 99 -0.39 -13.36 -10.68
N ALA A 100 -0.15 -13.35 -11.98
CA ALA A 100 -0.58 -14.43 -12.87
C ALA A 100 0.05 -15.77 -12.45
N LEU A 101 1.35 -15.81 -12.11
CA LEU A 101 2.02 -17.01 -11.61
C LEU A 101 1.46 -17.48 -10.27
N TYR A 102 1.11 -16.56 -9.38
CA TYR A 102 0.47 -16.87 -8.11
C TYR A 102 -0.91 -17.51 -8.32
N ASN A 103 -1.69 -16.96 -9.24
CA ASN A 103 -3.05 -17.43 -9.56
C ASN A 103 -3.07 -18.77 -10.33
N LEU A 104 -1.96 -19.17 -11.01
CA LEU A 104 -1.85 -20.47 -11.66
C LEU A 104 -1.87 -21.67 -10.69
N LYS A 105 -1.59 -21.46 -9.42
CA LYS A 105 -1.57 -22.53 -8.39
C LYS A 105 -2.81 -22.58 -7.48
N GLY A 106 -3.64 -21.56 -7.50
CA GLY A 106 -4.86 -21.52 -6.67
C GLY A 106 -5.97 -20.88 -7.47
N GLY A 107 -7.02 -21.61 -7.78
CA GLY A 107 -8.13 -21.20 -8.64
C GLY A 107 -8.61 -19.76 -8.42
N GLU A 108 -9.46 -19.29 -9.32
CA GLU A 108 -10.02 -17.93 -9.45
C GLU A 108 -10.62 -17.28 -8.16
N SER A 109 -10.29 -17.82 -6.99
CA SER A 109 -10.89 -17.46 -5.71
C SER A 109 -9.84 -17.35 -4.61
N THR A 110 -9.68 -16.19 -4.03
CA THR A 110 -8.87 -16.00 -2.81
C THR A 110 -9.76 -15.61 -1.63
N ILE A 111 -9.48 -16.17 -0.47
CA ILE A 111 -10.06 -15.76 0.81
C ILE A 111 -8.91 -15.41 1.73
N GLN A 112 -8.90 -14.17 2.20
CA GLN A 112 -7.85 -13.66 3.07
C GLN A 112 -8.48 -13.18 4.38
N TYR A 113 -7.84 -13.52 5.50
CA TYR A 113 -8.19 -13.01 6.82
C TYR A 113 -7.15 -11.99 7.26
N HIS A 114 -7.62 -10.86 7.74
CA HIS A 114 -6.79 -9.76 8.21
C HIS A 114 -7.20 -9.38 9.63
N GLU A 115 -6.24 -9.05 10.49
CA GLU A 115 -6.47 -8.71 11.88
C GLU A 115 -5.76 -7.41 12.26
N GLY A 116 -6.43 -6.61 13.08
CA GLY A 116 -5.92 -5.34 13.59
C GLY A 116 -6.25 -4.13 12.71
N MET A 117 -6.33 -2.95 13.35
CA MET A 117 -6.79 -1.70 12.73
C MET A 117 -5.93 -1.27 11.54
N GLU A 118 -4.61 -1.46 11.58
CA GLU A 118 -3.73 -1.08 10.47
C GLU A 118 -4.01 -1.90 9.19
N ALA A 119 -4.26 -3.20 9.35
CA ALA A 119 -4.65 -4.04 8.22
C ALA A 119 -5.99 -3.60 7.63
N ILE A 120 -6.95 -3.24 8.49
CA ILE A 120 -8.26 -2.71 8.09
C ILE A 120 -8.11 -1.41 7.30
N LYS A 121 -7.32 -0.46 7.80
CA LYS A 121 -7.04 0.80 7.09
C LYS A 121 -6.43 0.59 5.71
N ASN A 122 -5.52 -0.38 5.60
CA ASN A 122 -4.92 -0.73 4.31
C ASN A 122 -5.96 -1.26 3.32
N ILE A 123 -6.93 -2.09 3.78
CA ILE A 123 -8.02 -2.59 2.92
C ILE A 123 -8.90 -1.43 2.45
N TYR A 124 -9.28 -0.49 3.33
CA TYR A 124 -10.06 0.69 2.94
C TYR A 124 -9.32 1.57 1.91
N ASN A 125 -8.02 1.78 2.09
CA ASN A 125 -7.20 2.52 1.14
C ASN A 125 -7.12 1.79 -0.21
N ASP A 126 -6.92 0.48 -0.21
CA ASP A 126 -6.87 -0.36 -1.39
C ASP A 126 -8.20 -0.35 -2.17
N ILE A 127 -9.35 -0.37 -1.49
CA ILE A 127 -10.66 -0.17 -2.14
C ILE A 127 -10.67 1.15 -2.92
N LEU A 128 -10.26 2.25 -2.28
CA LEU A 128 -10.25 3.55 -2.96
C LEU A 128 -9.24 3.61 -4.09
N GLU A 129 -8.11 2.93 -4.01
CA GLU A 129 -7.11 2.92 -5.10
C GLU A 129 -7.64 2.20 -6.34
N ASN A 130 -8.35 1.09 -6.18
CA ASN A 130 -8.70 0.17 -7.25
C ASN A 130 -10.13 0.34 -7.81
N VAL A 131 -11.05 0.98 -7.09
CA VAL A 131 -12.42 1.25 -7.60
C VAL A 131 -12.42 2.47 -8.51
N HIS A 132 -13.06 2.35 -9.68
CA HIS A 132 -13.24 3.45 -10.63
C HIS A 132 -14.51 4.27 -10.33
N PRO A 133 -14.60 5.53 -10.81
CA PRO A 133 -15.72 6.43 -10.46
C PRO A 133 -17.12 5.92 -10.85
N ASN A 134 -17.23 5.05 -11.84
CA ASN A 134 -18.50 4.51 -12.34
C ASN A 134 -18.75 3.07 -11.90
N ASP A 135 -17.85 2.49 -11.13
CA ASP A 135 -18.02 1.16 -10.58
C ASP A 135 -19.14 1.15 -9.52
N PHE A 136 -19.77 -0.01 -9.35
CA PHE A 136 -20.68 -0.18 -8.23
C PHE A 136 -19.91 -0.19 -6.90
N TYR A 137 -20.52 0.44 -5.91
CA TYR A 137 -19.98 0.52 -4.56
C TYR A 137 -21.16 0.35 -3.58
N LEU A 138 -21.31 -0.87 -3.11
CA LEU A 138 -22.47 -1.28 -2.31
C LEU A 138 -22.00 -1.61 -0.90
N VAL A 139 -22.72 -1.09 0.09
CA VAL A 139 -22.34 -1.22 1.50
C VAL A 139 -23.55 -1.59 2.33
N ILE A 140 -23.42 -2.59 3.20
CA ILE A 140 -24.35 -2.89 4.27
C ILE A 140 -23.60 -2.66 5.58
N SER A 141 -24.01 -1.70 6.41
CA SER A 141 -23.18 -1.26 7.53
C SER A 141 -23.96 -0.84 8.77
N ASN A 142 -23.30 -1.04 9.90
CA ASN A 142 -23.59 -0.32 11.13
C ASN A 142 -22.70 0.92 11.21
N LEU A 143 -23.19 2.04 10.71
CA LEU A 143 -22.42 3.28 10.62
C LEU A 143 -21.91 3.80 11.97
N GLU A 144 -22.55 3.50 13.08
CA GLU A 144 -22.05 3.90 14.40
C GLU A 144 -20.74 3.17 14.71
N SER A 145 -20.72 1.83 14.61
CA SER A 145 -19.48 1.03 14.82
C SER A 145 -18.36 1.43 13.87
N PHE A 146 -18.71 1.77 12.63
CA PHE A 146 -17.76 2.24 11.62
C PHE A 146 -16.99 3.49 12.10
N PHE A 147 -17.71 4.52 12.53
CA PHE A 147 -17.06 5.76 12.94
C PHE A 147 -16.49 5.73 14.37
N GLU A 148 -17.00 4.87 15.25
CA GLU A 148 -16.50 4.72 16.62
C GLU A 148 -15.13 4.05 16.66
N SER A 149 -14.81 3.17 15.71
CA SER A 149 -13.57 2.41 15.70
C SER A 149 -12.32 3.27 15.46
N ASP A 150 -12.36 4.23 14.52
CA ASP A 150 -11.35 5.27 14.32
C ASP A 150 -11.96 6.47 13.57
N ARG A 151 -12.52 7.41 14.32
CA ARG A 151 -13.24 8.56 13.75
C ARG A 151 -12.42 9.35 12.75
N LYS A 152 -11.17 9.67 13.10
CA LYS A 152 -10.31 10.51 12.25
C LYS A 152 -10.03 9.85 10.90
N PHE A 153 -9.70 8.56 10.92
CA PHE A 153 -9.43 7.81 9.70
C PHE A 153 -10.68 7.72 8.82
N PHE A 154 -11.84 7.40 9.41
CA PHE A 154 -13.05 7.21 8.63
C PHE A 154 -13.68 8.50 8.13
N ASP A 155 -13.51 9.62 8.81
CA ASP A 155 -13.89 10.94 8.28
C ASP A 155 -13.05 11.28 7.03
N ASP A 156 -11.71 11.08 7.07
CA ASP A 156 -10.81 11.27 5.91
C ASP A 156 -11.14 10.30 4.77
N PHE A 157 -11.37 9.03 5.09
CA PHE A 157 -11.79 8.03 4.11
C PHE A 157 -13.07 8.44 3.40
N LEU A 158 -14.09 8.91 4.14
CA LEU A 158 -15.36 9.35 3.57
C LEU A 158 -15.18 10.52 2.61
N GLU A 159 -14.37 11.52 2.98
CA GLU A 159 -14.05 12.65 2.09
C GLU A 159 -13.39 12.21 0.79
N ARG A 160 -12.43 11.30 0.87
CA ARG A 160 -11.75 10.73 -0.31
C ARG A 160 -12.71 9.92 -1.17
N ARG A 161 -13.58 9.11 -0.55
CA ARG A 161 -14.60 8.30 -1.22
C ARG A 161 -15.58 9.21 -1.99
N ILE A 162 -16.09 10.27 -1.39
CA ILE A 162 -17.01 11.23 -2.03
C ILE A 162 -16.40 11.84 -3.29
N LYS A 163 -15.11 12.18 -3.26
CA LYS A 163 -14.40 12.74 -4.42
C LYS A 163 -14.22 11.72 -5.54
N LYS A 164 -14.03 10.46 -5.20
CA LYS A 164 -13.70 9.39 -6.17
C LYS A 164 -14.92 8.65 -6.70
N ILE A 165 -15.86 8.25 -5.83
CA ILE A 165 -17.02 7.43 -6.17
C ILE A 165 -18.25 8.31 -6.35
N LYS A 166 -18.85 8.25 -7.53
CA LYS A 166 -20.00 9.11 -7.87
C LYS A 166 -21.35 8.53 -7.48
N LYS A 167 -21.45 7.22 -7.34
CA LYS A 167 -22.68 6.51 -6.98
C LYS A 167 -22.36 5.38 -6.02
N ALA A 168 -22.50 5.64 -4.73
CA ALA A 168 -22.48 4.60 -3.71
C ALA A 168 -23.91 4.32 -3.23
N ARG A 169 -24.23 3.07 -2.91
CA ARG A 169 -25.48 2.71 -2.27
C ARG A 169 -25.22 2.03 -0.93
N LEU A 170 -25.89 2.52 0.08
CA LEU A 170 -25.71 2.08 1.46
C LEU A 170 -27.02 1.58 2.05
N ILE A 171 -27.02 0.39 2.61
CA ILE A 171 -28.06 -0.12 3.50
C ILE A 171 -27.49 0.00 4.92
N ALA A 172 -28.09 0.83 5.74
CA ALA A 172 -27.59 1.14 7.08
C ALA A 172 -28.56 0.73 8.19
N THR A 173 -28.04 0.33 9.34
CA THR A 173 -28.86 0.22 10.55
C THR A 173 -29.43 1.58 10.93
N SER A 174 -30.63 1.57 11.57
CA SER A 174 -31.26 2.83 12.03
C SER A 174 -30.39 3.50 13.08
N SER A 175 -29.94 4.73 12.77
CA SER A 175 -29.13 5.58 13.65
C SER A 175 -29.27 7.05 13.27
N GLU A 176 -28.85 7.96 14.14
CA GLU A 176 -28.82 9.39 13.82
C GLU A 176 -27.90 9.66 12.62
N ARG A 177 -26.75 8.98 12.58
CA ARG A 177 -25.78 9.11 11.50
C ARG A 177 -26.34 8.59 10.16
N ALA A 178 -27.07 7.49 10.15
CA ALA A 178 -27.72 7.00 8.95
C ALA A 178 -28.77 7.98 8.42
N ARG A 179 -29.55 8.58 9.30
CA ARG A 179 -30.52 9.64 8.94
C ARG A 179 -29.81 10.86 8.38
N TYR A 180 -28.73 11.32 9.02
CA TYR A 180 -27.91 12.43 8.53
C TYR A 180 -27.35 12.14 7.14
N MET A 181 -26.76 10.97 6.93
CA MET A 181 -26.21 10.59 5.63
C MET A 181 -27.30 10.50 4.54
N LYS A 182 -28.47 9.98 4.88
CA LYS A 182 -29.61 9.95 3.96
C LYS A 182 -30.06 11.36 3.55
N GLN A 183 -30.14 12.32 4.49
CA GLN A 183 -30.50 13.70 4.20
C GLN A 183 -29.48 14.42 3.30
N HIS A 184 -28.19 14.06 3.39
CA HIS A 184 -27.10 14.66 2.63
C HIS A 184 -26.66 13.83 1.42
N SER A 185 -27.49 12.90 0.96
CA SER A 185 -27.22 11.93 -0.09
C SER A 185 -26.59 12.55 -1.35
N ARG A 186 -27.15 13.66 -1.86
CA ARG A 186 -26.62 14.34 -3.06
C ARG A 186 -25.21 14.91 -2.85
N GLN A 187 -24.95 15.51 -1.69
CA GLN A 187 -23.64 16.11 -1.39
C GLN A 187 -22.57 15.06 -1.19
N MET A 188 -22.98 13.89 -0.73
CA MET A 188 -22.08 12.79 -0.41
C MET A 188 -21.97 11.74 -1.53
N ASN A 189 -22.54 11.99 -2.71
CA ASN A 189 -22.49 11.06 -3.85
C ASN A 189 -22.92 9.62 -3.48
N HIS A 190 -24.02 9.49 -2.72
CA HIS A 190 -24.55 8.19 -2.35
C HIS A 190 -26.09 8.20 -2.22
N GLU A 191 -26.67 7.04 -2.16
CA GLU A 191 -28.04 6.77 -1.76
C GLU A 191 -28.03 5.91 -0.49
N VAL A 192 -28.96 6.20 0.44
CA VAL A 192 -29.03 5.47 1.72
C VAL A 192 -30.43 4.98 1.96
N LYS A 193 -30.57 3.67 2.20
CA LYS A 193 -31.78 3.07 2.75
C LYS A 193 -31.51 2.57 4.17
N ILE A 194 -32.49 2.76 5.06
CA ILE A 194 -32.34 2.50 6.48
C ILE A 194 -33.15 1.26 6.86
N LEU A 195 -32.50 0.31 7.50
CA LEU A 195 -33.11 -0.90 8.02
C LEU A 195 -34.05 -0.59 9.21
N SER A 196 -34.93 -1.52 9.48
CA SER A 196 -35.81 -1.40 10.65
C SER A 196 -35.01 -1.27 11.94
N GLU A 197 -35.54 -0.57 12.94
CA GLU A 197 -34.88 -0.36 14.25
C GLU A 197 -34.57 -1.68 14.99
N LYS A 198 -35.29 -2.75 14.66
CA LYS A 198 -35.06 -4.08 15.24
C LYS A 198 -33.86 -4.80 14.65
N THR A 199 -33.36 -4.35 13.49
CA THR A 199 -32.26 -5.01 12.78
C THR A 199 -30.92 -4.64 13.40
N LYS A 200 -30.14 -5.63 13.76
CA LYS A 200 -28.79 -5.48 14.31
C LYS A 200 -27.78 -6.11 13.35
N LEU A 201 -26.80 -5.34 12.95
CA LEU A 201 -25.66 -5.82 12.17
C LEU A 201 -24.43 -5.86 13.06
N SER A 202 -23.72 -6.97 13.03
CA SER A 202 -22.49 -7.16 13.80
C SER A 202 -21.24 -6.92 12.95
N VAL A 203 -21.39 -6.93 11.64
CA VAL A 203 -20.31 -6.73 10.66
C VAL A 203 -20.78 -5.78 9.58
N ASP A 204 -19.82 -5.15 8.92
CA ASP A 204 -20.06 -4.35 7.72
C ASP A 204 -19.66 -5.16 6.49
N ILE A 205 -20.44 -5.07 5.42
CA ILE A 205 -20.19 -5.77 4.16
C ILE A 205 -20.01 -4.74 3.05
N PHE A 206 -18.87 -4.81 2.37
CA PHE A 206 -18.57 -4.01 1.20
C PHE A 206 -18.50 -4.89 -0.03
N ILE A 207 -19.23 -4.51 -1.07
CA ILE A 207 -19.30 -5.23 -2.34
C ILE A 207 -18.81 -4.27 -3.43
N VAL A 208 -17.66 -4.58 -4.01
CA VAL A 208 -17.02 -3.81 -5.07
C VAL A 208 -16.61 -4.74 -6.22
N PRO A 209 -16.31 -4.24 -7.43
CA PRO A 209 -16.08 -5.09 -8.60
C PRO A 209 -15.06 -6.22 -8.45
N GLN A 210 -14.06 -6.03 -7.57
CA GLN A 210 -12.96 -6.97 -7.43
C GLN A 210 -13.10 -7.90 -6.23
N LYS A 211 -13.94 -7.54 -5.23
CA LYS A 211 -14.01 -8.28 -3.97
C LYS A 211 -15.27 -7.98 -3.15
N VAL A 212 -15.59 -8.93 -2.29
CA VAL A 212 -16.50 -8.75 -1.14
C VAL A 212 -15.64 -8.68 0.11
N ILE A 213 -15.88 -7.70 0.96
CA ILE A 213 -15.16 -7.56 2.21
C ILE A 213 -16.17 -7.55 3.37
N ILE A 214 -15.90 -8.36 4.37
CA ILE A 214 -16.67 -8.42 5.61
C ILE A 214 -15.80 -7.87 6.73
N PHE A 215 -16.13 -6.70 7.26
CA PHE A 215 -15.41 -6.06 8.35
C PHE A 215 -16.08 -6.33 9.70
N ASN A 216 -15.32 -6.83 10.65
CA ASN A 216 -15.66 -6.79 12.07
C ASN A 216 -14.86 -5.64 12.71
N LEU A 217 -15.56 -4.53 13.01
CA LEU A 217 -14.95 -3.34 13.62
C LEU A 217 -15.07 -3.31 15.15
N ARG A 218 -15.39 -4.45 15.75
CA ARG A 218 -15.39 -4.69 17.21
C ARG A 218 -14.24 -5.62 17.54
N ASP A 219 -13.86 -5.62 18.82
CA ASP A 219 -12.76 -6.48 19.30
C ASP A 219 -13.13 -7.98 19.20
N PRO A 220 -12.28 -8.83 18.60
CA PRO A 220 -11.08 -8.50 17.83
C PRO A 220 -11.40 -7.90 16.45
N ILE A 221 -10.77 -6.74 16.16
CA ILE A 221 -10.93 -6.06 14.87
C ILE A 221 -10.33 -6.92 13.76
N SER A 222 -11.15 -7.23 12.74
CA SER A 222 -10.74 -8.13 11.66
C SER A 222 -11.52 -7.89 10.37
N ALA A 223 -11.01 -8.43 9.27
CA ALA A 223 -11.73 -8.49 7.99
C ALA A 223 -11.49 -9.79 7.26
N ILE A 224 -12.50 -10.22 6.49
CA ILE A 224 -12.41 -11.29 5.51
C ILE A 224 -12.55 -10.63 4.14
N VAL A 225 -11.56 -10.83 3.28
CA VAL A 225 -11.58 -10.39 1.88
C VAL A 225 -11.78 -11.61 1.00
N ILE A 226 -12.79 -11.57 0.13
CA ILE A 226 -13.16 -12.65 -0.79
C ILE A 226 -13.05 -12.11 -2.21
N GLU A 227 -12.09 -12.62 -2.96
CA GLU A 227 -11.91 -12.32 -4.38
C GLU A 227 -12.39 -13.55 -5.18
N ASN A 228 -13.66 -13.58 -5.49
CA ASN A 228 -14.30 -14.62 -6.26
C ASN A 228 -15.47 -14.00 -7.03
N ARG A 229 -15.49 -14.17 -8.34
CA ARG A 229 -16.47 -13.55 -9.23
C ARG A 229 -17.91 -13.98 -8.88
N ASP A 230 -18.14 -15.26 -8.70
CA ASP A 230 -19.49 -15.78 -8.44
C ASP A 230 -20.01 -15.29 -7.07
N THR A 231 -19.12 -15.20 -6.09
CA THR A 231 -19.46 -14.64 -4.78
C THR A 231 -19.80 -13.15 -4.89
N ILE A 232 -19.03 -12.37 -5.65
CA ILE A 232 -19.28 -10.94 -5.86
C ILE A 232 -20.63 -10.73 -6.53
N GLU A 233 -20.91 -11.46 -7.61
CA GLU A 233 -22.17 -11.37 -8.34
C GLU A 233 -23.36 -11.80 -7.46
N SER A 234 -23.22 -12.90 -6.72
CA SER A 234 -24.26 -13.35 -5.79
C SER A 234 -24.55 -12.34 -4.67
N GLN A 235 -23.50 -11.76 -4.08
CA GLN A 235 -23.65 -10.76 -3.03
C GLN A 235 -24.26 -9.46 -3.56
N LYS A 236 -23.94 -9.09 -4.80
CA LYS A 236 -24.56 -7.95 -5.47
C LYS A 236 -26.06 -8.19 -5.68
N GLU A 237 -26.47 -9.36 -6.17
CA GLU A 237 -27.90 -9.72 -6.33
C GLU A 237 -28.64 -9.72 -4.97
N ILE A 238 -28.03 -10.24 -3.92
CA ILE A 238 -28.60 -10.20 -2.56
C ILE A 238 -28.78 -8.74 -2.11
N PHE A 239 -27.79 -7.89 -2.38
CA PHE A 239 -27.90 -6.46 -2.08
C PHE A 239 -29.06 -5.80 -2.82
N GLU A 240 -29.24 -6.08 -4.13
CA GLU A 240 -30.35 -5.53 -4.93
C GLU A 240 -31.73 -5.97 -4.39
N ILE A 241 -31.89 -7.24 -4.07
CA ILE A 241 -33.12 -7.77 -3.46
C ILE A 241 -33.46 -7.05 -2.15
N LEU A 242 -32.43 -6.88 -1.29
CA LEU A 242 -32.59 -6.13 -0.04
C LEU A 242 -32.91 -4.65 -0.30
N TRP A 243 -32.20 -4.05 -1.25
CA TRP A 243 -32.39 -2.65 -1.62
C TRP A 243 -33.81 -2.38 -2.07
N ASP A 244 -34.35 -3.21 -2.96
CA ASP A 244 -35.71 -3.06 -3.50
C ASP A 244 -36.79 -3.33 -2.47
N SER A 245 -36.53 -4.18 -1.47
CA SER A 245 -37.44 -4.46 -0.37
C SER A 245 -37.58 -3.33 0.67
N LEU A 246 -36.63 -2.38 0.68
CA LEU A 246 -36.60 -1.30 1.66
C LEU A 246 -37.32 -0.03 1.14
N PRO A 247 -37.99 0.72 2.01
CA PRO A 247 -38.64 1.99 1.63
C PRO A 247 -37.62 3.01 1.16
N GLU A 248 -38.09 3.94 0.30
CA GLU A 248 -37.31 5.07 -0.16
C GLU A 248 -36.97 6.05 0.98
#